data_59795412dff30576539789e5e4aa6e23
#
_entry.id   59795412dff30576539789e5e4aa6e23
#
_cell.length_a   1.000
_cell.length_b   1.000
_cell.length_c   1.000
_cell.angle_alpha   90.00
_cell.angle_beta   90.00
_cell.angle_gamma   90.00
#
_symmetry.space_group_name_H-M   'P 1'
#
loop_
_entity.id
_entity.type
_entity.pdbx_description
1 polymer ?
#
loop_
_entity_poly.entity_id
_entity_poly.type
_entity_poly.pdbx_seq_one_letter_code
_entity_poly.pdbx_strand_id
1 'polypeptide(L)'
;LHLCDRRQRQMCIRDRLDRVEKDPDEKWLEKIAKLSSGLVLFSGPTGSGKSTTMARALEGIGKEKARHIVTLEDPVEYVLSVGKSLVRQREIGRDAVSFAEGVRESLREDPDVIAVGEMRDRETIAAALTAAETGHLVLGTLHNGRALEAVGRMVHVFPAEEQNEVRLIISSVLRCVSAQRLWRMGTKTVLLREILTNTPAVANLIREGKEAQVLSYMETGVNDMRTLRQAVYKVKGVTEKEREELLHLAGE
;
A
#
# COMPACT_ATOMS: atom_id res chain seq x y z
N LEU A 1 -4.69 -29.43 -17.52
CA LEU A 1 -5.82 -28.46 -17.68
C LEU A 1 -5.66 -27.20 -16.80
N HIS A 2 -5.01 -27.27 -15.63
CA HIS A 2 -4.84 -26.10 -14.73
C HIS A 2 -3.76 -25.09 -15.15
N LEU A 3 -2.74 -25.49 -15.90
CA LEU A 3 -1.64 -24.61 -16.33
C LEU A 3 -2.05 -23.65 -17.47
N CYS A 4 -2.97 -24.07 -18.34
CA CYS A 4 -3.43 -23.23 -19.45
C CYS A 4 -4.33 -22.09 -18.95
N ASP A 5 -5.12 -22.32 -17.90
CA ASP A 5 -6.05 -21.34 -17.33
C ASP A 5 -5.34 -20.19 -16.60
N ARG A 6 -4.21 -20.44 -15.93
CA ARG A 6 -3.37 -19.39 -15.31
C ARG A 6 -2.71 -18.47 -16.35
N ARG A 7 -2.17 -19.01 -17.44
CA ARG A 7 -1.55 -18.22 -18.53
C ARG A 7 -2.59 -17.38 -19.29
N GLN A 8 -3.78 -17.92 -19.53
CA GLN A 8 -4.85 -17.17 -20.17
C GLN A 8 -5.39 -16.05 -19.29
N ARG A 9 -5.50 -16.25 -17.96
CA ARG A 9 -5.85 -15.18 -17.02
C ARG A 9 -4.78 -14.09 -16.97
N GLN A 10 -3.51 -14.43 -17.00
CA GLN A 10 -2.39 -13.47 -17.07
C GLN A 10 -2.40 -12.65 -18.38
N MET A 11 -2.69 -13.26 -19.51
CA MET A 11 -2.81 -12.54 -20.81
C MET A 11 -3.99 -11.56 -20.85
N CYS A 12 -5.10 -11.87 -20.16
CA CYS A 12 -6.26 -10.98 -20.07
C CYS A 12 -6.10 -9.82 -19.08
N ILE A 13 -5.12 -9.88 -18.16
CA ILE A 13 -4.92 -8.89 -17.09
C ILE A 13 -3.90 -7.82 -17.50
N ARG A 14 -2.96 -8.14 -18.39
CA ARG A 14 -1.85 -7.26 -18.83
C ARG A 14 -2.25 -5.92 -19.46
N ASP A 15 -3.49 -5.79 -19.95
CA ASP A 15 -3.94 -4.62 -20.74
C ASP A 15 -4.79 -3.61 -19.92
N ARG A 16 -4.89 -3.72 -18.60
CA ARG A 16 -5.99 -3.05 -17.87
C ARG A 16 -5.66 -1.77 -17.12
N LEU A 17 -4.40 -1.40 -16.89
CA LEU A 17 -4.10 -0.13 -16.20
C LEU A 17 -4.62 1.09 -16.99
N ASP A 18 -4.50 1.07 -18.31
CA ASP A 18 -5.00 2.15 -19.18
C ASP A 18 -6.54 2.24 -19.24
N ARG A 19 -7.25 1.17 -18.81
CA ARG A 19 -8.72 1.10 -18.80
C ARG A 19 -9.36 1.36 -17.45
N VAL A 20 -8.56 1.52 -16.41
CA VAL A 20 -9.06 1.80 -15.06
C VAL A 20 -9.33 3.29 -14.92
N GLU A 21 -10.51 3.67 -14.40
CA GLU A 21 -10.85 5.07 -14.11
C GLU A 21 -9.74 5.77 -13.31
N LYS A 22 -9.58 7.09 -13.52
CA LYS A 22 -8.59 7.89 -12.80
C LYS A 22 -8.75 7.72 -11.29
N ASP A 23 -7.63 7.63 -10.58
CA ASP A 23 -7.65 7.51 -9.12
C ASP A 23 -8.24 8.82 -8.52
N PRO A 24 -9.21 8.74 -7.61
CA PRO A 24 -9.80 9.93 -6.99
C PRO A 24 -8.80 10.74 -6.17
N ASP A 25 -7.66 10.14 -5.81
CA ASP A 25 -6.62 10.73 -4.98
C ASP A 25 -5.30 10.92 -5.74
N GLU A 26 -5.37 11.34 -7.00
CA GLU A 26 -4.19 11.56 -7.85
C GLU A 26 -3.13 12.44 -7.17
N LYS A 27 -3.55 13.53 -6.52
CA LYS A 27 -2.62 14.41 -5.76
C LYS A 27 -1.89 13.71 -4.62
N TRP A 28 -2.51 12.73 -3.98
CA TRP A 28 -1.86 11.93 -2.95
C TRP A 28 -0.84 10.96 -3.56
N LEU A 29 -1.18 10.34 -4.71
CA LEU A 29 -0.23 9.52 -5.46
C LEU A 29 0.97 10.32 -5.96
N GLU A 30 0.78 11.57 -6.41
CA GLU A 30 1.87 12.48 -6.78
C GLU A 30 2.81 12.78 -5.59
N LYS A 31 2.29 12.86 -4.36
CA LYS A 31 3.14 13.00 -3.16
C LYS A 31 3.97 11.76 -2.91
N ILE A 32 3.39 10.56 -3.08
CA ILE A 32 4.14 9.30 -2.99
C ILE A 32 5.23 9.25 -4.06
N ALA A 33 4.94 9.69 -5.28
CA ALA A 33 5.89 9.69 -6.39
C ALA A 33 7.17 10.49 -6.10
N LYS A 34 7.09 11.51 -5.24
CA LYS A 34 8.21 12.37 -4.84
C LYS A 34 9.04 11.83 -3.68
N LEU A 35 8.61 10.76 -3.03
CA LEU A 35 9.36 10.16 -1.94
C LEU A 35 10.67 9.53 -2.45
N SER A 36 11.72 9.68 -1.65
CA SER A 36 13.02 9.07 -1.94
C SER A 36 13.27 7.81 -1.12
N SER A 37 12.67 7.71 0.07
CA SER A 37 12.89 6.59 0.99
C SER A 37 11.76 6.47 2.00
N GLY A 38 11.72 5.34 2.69
CA GLY A 38 10.77 5.03 3.75
C GLY A 38 9.71 4.00 3.32
N LEU A 39 8.68 3.82 4.13
CA LEU A 39 7.67 2.78 3.95
C LEU A 39 6.30 3.38 3.62
N VAL A 40 5.68 2.92 2.56
CA VAL A 40 4.30 3.22 2.16
C VAL A 40 3.48 1.94 2.19
N LEU A 41 2.33 1.96 2.86
CA LEU A 41 1.47 0.79 3.02
C LEU A 41 0.14 0.98 2.29
N PHE A 42 -0.25 -0.04 1.52
CA PHE A 42 -1.57 -0.17 0.92
C PHE A 42 -2.31 -1.31 1.62
N SER A 43 -3.34 -0.98 2.39
CA SER A 43 -4.10 -1.94 3.17
C SER A 43 -5.55 -2.05 2.69
N GLY A 44 -6.20 -3.16 3.01
CA GLY A 44 -7.59 -3.40 2.65
C GLY A 44 -7.86 -4.87 2.30
N PRO A 45 -9.12 -5.30 2.29
CA PRO A 45 -9.50 -6.67 1.96
C PRO A 45 -9.09 -7.05 0.53
N THR A 46 -9.16 -8.34 0.23
CA THR A 46 -8.97 -8.83 -1.15
C THR A 46 -9.98 -8.16 -2.09
N GLY A 47 -9.53 -7.74 -3.27
CA GLY A 47 -10.39 -7.06 -4.24
C GLY A 47 -10.65 -5.57 -3.95
N SER A 48 -10.00 -4.97 -2.93
CA SER A 48 -10.14 -3.54 -2.63
C SER A 48 -9.33 -2.61 -3.55
N GLY A 49 -8.60 -3.15 -4.53
CA GLY A 49 -7.82 -2.38 -5.51
C GLY A 49 -6.41 -2.01 -5.06
N LYS A 50 -5.83 -2.68 -4.04
CA LYS A 50 -4.46 -2.42 -3.56
C LYS A 50 -3.41 -2.51 -4.66
N SER A 51 -3.40 -3.63 -5.39
CA SER A 51 -2.44 -3.86 -6.49
C SER A 51 -2.54 -2.78 -7.56
N THR A 52 -3.76 -2.38 -7.92
CA THR A 52 -3.99 -1.29 -8.88
C THR A 52 -3.45 0.05 -8.37
N THR A 53 -3.69 0.38 -7.09
CA THR A 53 -3.19 1.63 -6.49
C THR A 53 -1.67 1.61 -6.38
N MET A 54 -1.07 0.47 -5.97
CA MET A 54 0.38 0.30 -5.91
C MET A 54 1.02 0.42 -7.30
N ALA A 55 0.44 -0.22 -8.32
CA ALA A 55 0.92 -0.10 -9.70
C ALA A 55 0.89 1.35 -10.19
N ARG A 56 -0.17 2.12 -9.89
CA ARG A 56 -0.24 3.56 -10.21
C ARG A 56 0.80 4.39 -9.46
N ALA A 57 1.03 4.08 -8.19
CA ALA A 57 2.10 4.73 -7.43
C ALA A 57 3.46 4.48 -8.06
N LEU A 58 3.76 3.23 -8.45
CA LEU A 58 4.99 2.87 -9.15
C LEU A 58 5.13 3.56 -10.50
N GLU A 59 4.05 3.65 -11.29
CA GLU A 59 4.06 4.45 -12.53
C GLU A 59 4.35 5.93 -12.26
N GLY A 60 3.74 6.51 -11.23
CA GLY A 60 3.98 7.89 -10.82
C GLY A 60 5.45 8.12 -10.45
N ILE A 61 6.02 7.23 -9.62
CA ILE A 61 7.43 7.26 -9.20
C ILE A 61 8.35 7.22 -10.42
N GLY A 62 8.13 6.28 -11.34
CA GLY A 62 8.99 6.13 -12.51
C GLY A 62 8.83 7.23 -13.56
N LYS A 63 7.71 7.97 -13.58
CA LYS A 63 7.51 9.17 -14.40
C LYS A 63 8.21 10.41 -13.81
N GLU A 64 8.22 10.52 -12.47
CA GLU A 64 8.84 11.66 -11.78
C GLU A 64 10.36 11.66 -11.95
N LYS A 65 11.01 10.49 -11.80
CA LYS A 65 12.46 10.33 -11.92
C LYS A 65 12.83 8.93 -12.38
N ALA A 66 13.90 8.82 -13.18
CA ALA A 66 14.48 7.51 -13.51
C ALA A 66 14.90 6.79 -12.22
N ARG A 67 14.36 5.59 -11.98
CA ARG A 67 14.55 4.78 -10.78
C ARG A 67 14.80 3.32 -11.17
N HIS A 68 15.52 2.60 -10.32
CA HIS A 68 15.54 1.15 -10.35
C HIS A 68 14.43 0.63 -9.41
N ILE A 69 13.42 0.00 -10.00
CA ILE A 69 12.22 -0.49 -9.31
C ILE A 69 12.23 -2.01 -9.35
N VAL A 70 12.22 -2.66 -8.20
CA VAL A 70 12.04 -4.11 -8.08
C VAL A 70 10.68 -4.39 -7.47
N THR A 71 9.90 -5.27 -8.09
CA THR A 71 8.63 -5.75 -7.51
C THR A 71 8.72 -7.25 -7.20
N LEU A 72 8.08 -7.64 -6.12
CA LEU A 72 7.92 -9.02 -5.67
C LEU A 72 6.42 -9.30 -5.59
N GLU A 73 5.92 -10.19 -6.43
CA GLU A 73 4.47 -10.40 -6.62
C GLU A 73 4.09 -11.89 -6.65
N ASP A 74 2.86 -12.22 -6.29
CA ASP A 74 2.33 -13.60 -6.33
C ASP A 74 0.86 -13.63 -6.81
N PRO A 75 0.62 -13.74 -8.12
CA PRO A 75 1.55 -13.55 -9.26
C PRO A 75 1.65 -12.08 -9.69
N VAL A 76 2.45 -11.79 -10.73
CA VAL A 76 2.48 -10.48 -11.40
C VAL A 76 1.12 -10.18 -12.06
N GLU A 77 0.43 -9.13 -11.56
CA GLU A 77 -0.89 -8.73 -12.05
C GLU A 77 -0.82 -7.72 -13.20
N TYR A 78 0.11 -6.78 -13.14
CA TYR A 78 0.30 -5.70 -14.12
C TYR A 78 1.73 -5.69 -14.64
N VAL A 79 1.90 -5.57 -15.94
CA VAL A 79 3.23 -5.31 -16.51
C VAL A 79 3.49 -3.81 -16.46
N LEU A 80 4.48 -3.41 -15.66
CA LEU A 80 4.87 -2.03 -15.50
C LEU A 80 5.82 -1.61 -16.60
N SER A 81 5.53 -0.46 -17.24
CA SER A 81 6.43 0.18 -18.18
C SER A 81 6.49 1.67 -17.85
N VAL A 82 7.55 2.12 -17.22
CA VAL A 82 7.64 3.45 -16.62
C VAL A 82 8.81 4.25 -17.17
N GLY A 83 8.57 4.87 -18.30
CA GLY A 83 9.46 5.87 -18.88
C GLY A 83 10.91 5.40 -18.98
N LYS A 84 11.84 6.10 -18.31
CA LYS A 84 13.27 5.79 -18.27
C LYS A 84 13.70 4.91 -17.09
N SER A 85 12.77 4.47 -16.26
CA SER A 85 13.04 3.63 -15.10
C SER A 85 13.34 2.20 -15.53
N LEU A 86 14.28 1.57 -14.84
CA LEU A 86 14.50 0.12 -14.91
C LEU A 86 13.47 -0.56 -14.01
N VAL A 87 12.65 -1.43 -14.56
CA VAL A 87 11.65 -2.19 -13.79
C VAL A 87 11.94 -3.67 -13.87
N ARG A 88 12.13 -4.30 -12.71
CA ARG A 88 12.33 -5.72 -12.56
C ARG A 88 11.20 -6.32 -11.74
N GLN A 89 10.28 -7.02 -12.40
CA GLN A 89 9.16 -7.71 -11.74
C GLN A 89 9.53 -9.17 -11.52
N ARG A 90 9.47 -9.61 -10.26
CA ARG A 90 9.84 -10.97 -9.83
C ARG A 90 8.61 -11.66 -9.27
N GLU A 91 8.32 -12.86 -9.75
CA GLU A 91 7.20 -13.67 -9.29
C GLU A 91 7.67 -14.68 -8.22
N ILE A 92 6.97 -14.73 -7.09
CA ILE A 92 7.25 -15.68 -6.02
C ILE A 92 6.98 -17.11 -6.51
N GLY A 93 7.86 -18.03 -6.16
CA GLY A 93 7.82 -19.43 -6.60
C GLY A 93 8.43 -19.68 -7.99
N ARG A 94 8.81 -18.60 -8.73
CA ARG A 94 9.51 -18.69 -10.01
C ARG A 94 10.83 -17.94 -10.00
N ASP A 95 10.82 -16.68 -9.61
CA ASP A 95 11.97 -15.77 -9.66
C ASP A 95 12.55 -15.48 -8.26
N ALA A 96 11.78 -15.76 -7.20
CA ALA A 96 12.19 -15.68 -5.81
C ALA A 96 11.50 -16.79 -5.00
N VAL A 97 12.17 -17.31 -3.98
CA VAL A 97 11.65 -18.40 -3.13
C VAL A 97 10.50 -17.89 -2.24
N SER A 98 10.65 -16.69 -1.67
CA SER A 98 9.67 -16.04 -0.80
C SER A 98 9.78 -14.53 -0.91
N PHE A 99 8.79 -13.81 -0.37
CA PHE A 99 8.84 -12.35 -0.28
C PHE A 99 10.04 -11.89 0.54
N ALA A 100 10.29 -12.49 1.70
CA ALA A 100 11.41 -12.12 2.57
C ALA A 100 12.78 -12.29 1.88
N GLU A 101 12.99 -13.43 1.20
CA GLU A 101 14.23 -13.69 0.47
C GLU A 101 14.35 -12.73 -0.73
N GLY A 102 13.27 -12.55 -1.48
CA GLY A 102 13.24 -11.62 -2.60
C GLY A 102 13.61 -10.19 -2.20
N VAL A 103 13.15 -9.69 -1.03
CA VAL A 103 13.57 -8.37 -0.51
C VAL A 103 15.07 -8.36 -0.22
N ARG A 104 15.61 -9.37 0.50
CA ARG A 104 17.03 -9.46 0.84
C ARG A 104 17.93 -9.52 -0.39
N GLU A 105 17.52 -10.27 -1.41
CA GLU A 105 18.23 -10.35 -2.69
C GLU A 105 18.20 -9.01 -3.43
N SER A 106 17.03 -8.36 -3.46
CA SER A 106 16.85 -7.06 -4.11
C SER A 106 17.79 -5.99 -3.57
N LEU A 107 18.10 -5.98 -2.26
CA LEU A 107 19.04 -5.04 -1.65
C LEU A 107 20.46 -5.09 -2.24
N ARG A 108 20.83 -6.19 -2.93
CA ARG A 108 22.12 -6.34 -3.61
C ARG A 108 22.09 -5.87 -5.07
N GLU A 109 20.92 -5.46 -5.55
CA GLU A 109 20.71 -5.00 -6.93
C GLU A 109 20.74 -3.47 -7.05
N ASP A 110 21.04 -2.75 -5.97
CA ASP A 110 21.00 -1.28 -5.88
C ASP A 110 19.64 -0.68 -6.33
N PRO A 111 18.53 -1.10 -5.73
CA PRO A 111 17.21 -0.60 -6.10
C PRO A 111 16.93 0.74 -5.42
N ASP A 112 16.26 1.65 -6.11
CA ASP A 112 15.68 2.84 -5.47
C ASP A 112 14.36 2.50 -4.75
N VAL A 113 13.60 1.56 -5.34
CA VAL A 113 12.23 1.23 -4.92
C VAL A 113 12.04 -0.29 -4.88
N ILE A 114 11.50 -0.78 -3.78
CA ILE A 114 11.12 -2.19 -3.62
C ILE A 114 9.61 -2.25 -3.35
N ALA A 115 8.85 -2.94 -4.21
CA ALA A 115 7.43 -3.17 -4.00
C ALA A 115 7.19 -4.62 -3.58
N VAL A 116 6.58 -4.81 -2.40
CA VAL A 116 6.28 -6.11 -1.81
C VAL A 116 4.79 -6.36 -1.96
N GLY A 117 4.41 -7.28 -2.83
CA GLY A 117 3.02 -7.59 -3.16
C GLY A 117 2.19 -7.94 -1.94
N GLU A 118 2.78 -8.61 -0.95
CA GLU A 118 2.10 -8.91 0.31
C GLU A 118 3.08 -9.10 1.48
N MET A 119 2.77 -8.49 2.63
CA MET A 119 3.53 -8.60 3.89
C MET A 119 2.70 -9.33 4.95
N ARG A 120 2.73 -10.69 4.94
CA ARG A 120 1.92 -11.52 5.84
C ARG A 120 2.65 -11.97 7.09
N ASP A 121 3.91 -12.27 6.96
CA ASP A 121 4.74 -12.92 7.97
C ASP A 121 5.81 -11.97 8.54
N ARG A 122 6.36 -12.37 9.68
CA ARG A 122 7.38 -11.61 10.40
C ARG A 122 8.63 -11.37 9.56
N GLU A 123 9.07 -12.39 8.84
CA GLU A 123 10.31 -12.37 8.06
C GLU A 123 10.22 -11.35 6.92
N THR A 124 9.08 -11.31 6.23
CA THR A 124 8.81 -10.36 5.15
C THR A 124 8.73 -8.92 5.69
N ILE A 125 8.02 -8.72 6.81
CA ILE A 125 7.90 -7.41 7.45
C ILE A 125 9.26 -6.93 7.94
N ALA A 126 10.06 -7.78 8.59
CA ALA A 126 11.41 -7.45 9.05
C ALA A 126 12.32 -7.03 7.88
N ALA A 127 12.33 -7.79 6.78
CA ALA A 127 13.11 -7.46 5.60
C ALA A 127 12.67 -6.12 4.97
N ALA A 128 11.37 -5.86 4.89
CA ALA A 128 10.82 -4.60 4.38
C ALA A 128 11.20 -3.40 5.27
N LEU A 129 11.15 -3.56 6.59
CA LEU A 129 11.58 -2.53 7.54
C LEU A 129 13.07 -2.24 7.40
N THR A 130 13.92 -3.27 7.34
CA THR A 130 15.36 -3.12 7.12
C THR A 130 15.65 -2.38 5.81
N ALA A 131 14.97 -2.72 4.72
CA ALA A 131 15.11 -2.02 3.45
C ALA A 131 14.74 -0.54 3.56
N ALA A 132 13.65 -0.22 4.27
CA ALA A 132 13.23 1.17 4.48
C ALA A 132 14.22 1.96 5.37
N GLU A 133 14.82 1.34 6.40
CA GLU A 133 15.85 1.94 7.26
C GLU A 133 17.15 2.21 6.52
N THR A 134 17.51 1.33 5.57
CA THR A 134 18.72 1.48 4.75
C THR A 134 18.55 2.46 3.58
N GLY A 135 17.44 3.20 3.54
CA GLY A 135 17.25 4.33 2.63
C GLY A 135 16.45 4.04 1.37
N HIS A 136 15.91 2.83 1.19
CA HIS A 136 15.08 2.48 0.06
C HIS A 136 13.63 2.97 0.24
N LEU A 137 12.94 3.25 -0.85
CA LEU A 137 11.49 3.44 -0.83
C LEU A 137 10.80 2.06 -0.93
N VAL A 138 10.13 1.65 0.14
CA VAL A 138 9.41 0.38 0.18
C VAL A 138 7.92 0.61 0.09
N LEU A 139 7.27 -0.03 -0.88
CA LEU A 139 5.82 -0.09 -1.00
C LEU A 139 5.35 -1.50 -0.63
N GLY A 140 4.42 -1.62 0.32
CA GLY A 140 3.94 -2.93 0.74
C GLY A 140 2.43 -3.02 0.82
N THR A 141 1.87 -4.24 0.69
CA THR A 141 0.44 -4.43 0.91
C THR A 141 0.14 -5.27 2.15
N LEU A 142 -0.99 -4.95 2.79
CA LEU A 142 -1.56 -5.64 3.95
C LEU A 142 -3.07 -5.87 3.74
N HIS A 143 -3.68 -6.76 4.53
CA HIS A 143 -5.10 -7.10 4.39
C HIS A 143 -6.02 -6.49 5.46
N ASN A 144 -5.52 -5.54 6.24
CA ASN A 144 -6.28 -4.89 7.30
C ASN A 144 -7.28 -3.88 6.74
N GLY A 145 -8.44 -3.76 7.36
CA GLY A 145 -9.52 -2.88 6.92
C GLY A 145 -9.30 -1.40 7.22
N ARG A 146 -8.45 -1.07 8.21
CA ARG A 146 -8.17 0.28 8.70
C ARG A 146 -6.65 0.55 8.70
N ALA A 147 -6.27 1.82 8.57
CA ALA A 147 -4.87 2.21 8.53
C ALA A 147 -4.13 1.91 9.85
N LEU A 148 -4.79 2.15 10.98
CA LEU A 148 -4.21 1.84 12.31
C LEU A 148 -4.06 0.36 12.56
N GLU A 149 -5.03 -0.45 12.12
CA GLU A 149 -4.93 -1.91 12.19
C GLU A 149 -3.72 -2.43 11.41
N ALA A 150 -3.42 -1.81 10.26
CA ALA A 150 -2.25 -2.17 9.46
C ALA A 150 -0.95 -1.89 10.22
N VAL A 151 -0.83 -0.74 10.89
CA VAL A 151 0.32 -0.42 11.76
C VAL A 151 0.41 -1.41 12.92
N GLY A 152 -0.70 -1.64 13.64
CA GLY A 152 -0.76 -2.60 14.74
C GLY A 152 -0.38 -4.02 14.30
N ARG A 153 -0.85 -4.46 13.11
CA ARG A 153 -0.49 -5.79 12.55
C ARG A 153 1.01 -5.93 12.34
N MET A 154 1.66 -4.90 11.82
CA MET A 154 3.11 -4.92 11.63
C MET A 154 3.88 -5.06 12.95
N VAL A 155 3.35 -4.50 14.04
CA VAL A 155 3.96 -4.63 15.37
C VAL A 155 3.66 -6.01 15.98
N HIS A 156 2.39 -6.42 15.96
CA HIS A 156 1.94 -7.61 16.69
C HIS A 156 2.39 -8.94 16.06
N VAL A 157 2.93 -8.95 14.85
CA VAL A 157 3.52 -10.16 14.25
C VAL A 157 4.86 -10.52 14.92
N PHE A 158 5.48 -9.58 15.64
CA PHE A 158 6.71 -9.80 16.38
C PHE A 158 6.44 -10.24 17.83
N PRO A 159 7.36 -11.00 18.44
CA PRO A 159 7.32 -11.31 19.87
C PRO A 159 7.23 -10.04 20.73
N ALA A 160 6.61 -10.15 21.90
CA ALA A 160 6.34 -8.99 22.77
C ALA A 160 7.62 -8.18 23.12
N GLU A 161 8.74 -8.89 23.31
CA GLU A 161 10.05 -8.30 23.62
C GLU A 161 10.62 -7.43 22.48
N GLU A 162 10.25 -7.70 21.22
CA GLU A 162 10.73 -6.96 20.04
C GLU A 162 9.80 -5.81 19.65
N GLN A 163 8.54 -5.80 20.12
CA GLN A 163 7.53 -4.85 19.66
C GLN A 163 7.89 -3.38 19.86
N ASN A 164 8.59 -3.05 20.95
CA ASN A 164 9.00 -1.68 21.22
C ASN A 164 10.05 -1.19 20.20
N GLU A 165 10.99 -2.05 19.83
CA GLU A 165 12.00 -1.77 18.82
C GLU A 165 11.33 -1.60 17.43
N VAL A 166 10.40 -2.51 17.10
CA VAL A 166 9.63 -2.46 15.84
C VAL A 166 8.80 -1.17 15.77
N ARG A 167 8.16 -0.73 16.86
CA ARG A 167 7.47 0.57 16.92
C ARG A 167 8.40 1.75 16.64
N LEU A 168 9.59 1.71 17.20
CA LEU A 168 10.61 2.74 16.97
C LEU A 168 10.97 2.81 15.48
N ILE A 169 11.26 1.66 14.86
CA ILE A 169 11.58 1.55 13.44
C ILE A 169 10.41 2.07 12.59
N ILE A 170 9.19 1.54 12.78
CA ILE A 170 8.01 1.98 12.04
C ILE A 170 7.80 3.48 12.18
N SER A 171 7.94 4.04 13.39
CA SER A 171 7.75 5.47 13.64
C SER A 171 8.71 6.35 12.83
N SER A 172 9.88 5.84 12.50
CA SER A 172 10.93 6.57 11.75
C SER A 172 10.78 6.41 10.24
N VAL A 173 10.47 5.19 9.75
CA VAL A 173 10.47 4.89 8.32
C VAL A 173 9.11 5.05 7.66
N LEU A 174 8.01 4.90 8.39
CA LEU A 174 6.66 5.02 7.83
C LEU A 174 6.46 6.42 7.21
N ARG A 175 5.92 6.48 6.01
CA ARG A 175 5.51 7.72 5.33
C ARG A 175 4.00 7.89 5.36
N CYS A 176 3.28 6.89 4.91
CA CYS A 176 1.83 6.88 4.97
C CYS A 176 1.26 5.46 4.89
N VAL A 177 0.01 5.34 5.30
CA VAL A 177 -0.83 4.15 5.11
C VAL A 177 -2.09 4.55 4.39
N SER A 178 -2.43 3.81 3.34
CA SER A 178 -3.72 3.89 2.66
C SER A 178 -4.51 2.63 2.95
N ALA A 179 -5.59 2.72 3.73
CA ALA A 179 -6.53 1.62 3.84
C ALA A 179 -7.73 1.87 2.92
N GLN A 180 -8.06 0.91 2.08
CA GLN A 180 -9.00 1.12 1.00
C GLN A 180 -10.06 0.04 0.91
N ARG A 181 -11.25 0.45 0.47
CA ARG A 181 -12.38 -0.39 0.15
C ARG A 181 -12.94 -0.01 -1.22
N LEU A 182 -13.26 -1.01 -2.02
CA LEU A 182 -13.89 -0.83 -3.31
C LEU A 182 -15.34 -1.26 -3.21
N TRP A 183 -16.23 -0.36 -3.53
CA TRP A 183 -17.65 -0.61 -3.50
C TRP A 183 -18.24 -0.49 -4.90
N ARG A 184 -19.10 -1.46 -5.26
CA ARG A 184 -19.76 -1.52 -6.55
C ARG A 184 -21.24 -1.22 -6.42
N MET A 185 -21.70 -0.15 -7.09
CA MET A 185 -23.08 0.28 -7.19
C MET A 185 -23.56 0.13 -8.63
N GLY A 186 -24.26 -0.95 -8.93
CA GLY A 186 -24.67 -1.22 -10.31
C GLY A 186 -23.47 -1.17 -11.26
N THR A 187 -23.41 -0.18 -12.14
CA THR A 187 -22.29 0.03 -13.08
C THR A 187 -21.18 0.92 -12.52
N LYS A 188 -21.40 1.59 -11.37
CA LYS A 188 -20.40 2.48 -10.76
C LYS A 188 -19.51 1.73 -9.77
N THR A 189 -18.24 2.05 -9.77
CA THR A 189 -17.29 1.58 -8.77
C THR A 189 -16.78 2.78 -7.96
N VAL A 190 -16.89 2.72 -6.64
CA VAL A 190 -16.46 3.77 -5.73
C VAL A 190 -15.28 3.25 -4.92
N LEU A 191 -14.14 3.93 -5.01
CA LEU A 191 -12.98 3.68 -4.16
C LEU A 191 -13.05 4.58 -2.93
N LEU A 192 -13.20 3.97 -1.77
CA LEU A 192 -13.07 4.64 -0.47
C LEU A 192 -11.66 4.41 0.06
N ARG A 193 -11.02 5.50 0.48
CA ARG A 193 -9.64 5.45 0.97
C ARG A 193 -9.49 6.24 2.26
N GLU A 194 -9.12 5.53 3.33
CA GLU A 194 -8.60 6.09 4.57
C GLU A 194 -7.12 6.40 4.36
N ILE A 195 -6.64 7.56 4.79
CA ILE A 195 -5.23 7.96 4.65
C ILE A 195 -4.70 8.38 6.02
N LEU A 196 -3.63 7.72 6.44
CA LEU A 196 -2.80 8.10 7.56
C LEU A 196 -1.45 8.58 7.03
N THR A 197 -1.07 9.81 7.37
CA THR A 197 0.25 10.37 7.07
C THR A 197 1.08 10.41 8.35
N ASN A 198 2.30 9.89 8.30
CA ASN A 198 3.18 9.87 9.47
C ASN A 198 3.81 11.25 9.71
N THR A 199 3.10 12.08 10.45
CA THR A 199 3.63 13.35 10.96
C THR A 199 4.46 13.11 12.21
N PRO A 200 5.29 14.09 12.67
CA PRO A 200 6.02 13.95 13.94
C PRO A 200 5.14 13.58 15.14
N ALA A 201 3.91 14.12 15.19
CA ALA A 201 2.95 13.78 16.25
C ALA A 201 2.47 12.32 16.14
N VAL A 202 2.13 11.85 14.94
CA VAL A 202 1.73 10.46 14.69
C VAL A 202 2.89 9.51 14.98
N ALA A 203 4.10 9.85 14.53
CA ALA A 203 5.31 9.07 14.82
C ALA A 203 5.54 8.89 16.34
N ASN A 204 5.34 9.95 17.11
CA ASN A 204 5.44 9.87 18.57
C ASN A 204 4.39 8.95 19.19
N LEU A 205 3.13 9.05 18.74
CA LEU A 205 2.03 8.19 19.21
C LEU A 205 2.27 6.71 18.88
N ILE A 206 2.80 6.41 17.69
CA ILE A 206 3.17 5.04 17.29
C ILE A 206 4.28 4.51 18.20
N ARG A 207 5.32 5.32 18.45
CA ARG A 207 6.44 4.97 19.31
C ARG A 207 6.01 4.63 20.73
N GLU A 208 5.06 5.41 21.27
CA GLU A 208 4.53 5.23 22.61
C GLU A 208 3.46 4.14 22.73
N GLY A 209 3.07 3.49 21.63
CA GLY A 209 2.01 2.50 21.63
C GLY A 209 0.61 3.09 21.89
N LYS A 210 0.41 4.37 21.55
CA LYS A 210 -0.84 5.11 21.73
C LYS A 210 -1.65 5.24 20.44
N GLU A 211 -1.73 4.16 19.67
CA GLU A 211 -2.37 4.17 18.35
C GLU A 211 -3.82 4.65 18.39
N ALA A 212 -4.54 4.40 19.49
CA ALA A 212 -5.93 4.88 19.64
C ALA A 212 -6.05 6.41 19.51
N GLN A 213 -5.02 7.16 19.90
CA GLN A 213 -5.01 8.63 19.80
C GLN A 213 -4.74 9.11 18.37
N VAL A 214 -4.16 8.28 17.52
CA VAL A 214 -3.89 8.62 16.11
C VAL A 214 -5.19 8.84 15.35
N LEU A 215 -6.27 8.11 15.70
CA LEU A 215 -7.57 8.28 15.04
C LEU A 215 -8.09 9.73 15.18
N SER A 216 -8.03 10.31 16.38
CA SER A 216 -8.41 11.71 16.59
C SER A 216 -7.56 12.67 15.76
N TYR A 217 -6.27 12.33 15.56
CA TYR A 217 -5.39 13.11 14.69
C TYR A 217 -5.82 13.02 13.21
N MET A 218 -6.21 11.83 12.75
CA MET A 218 -6.69 11.63 11.37
C MET A 218 -7.98 12.43 11.10
N GLU A 219 -8.86 12.53 12.09
CA GLU A 219 -10.11 13.29 12.00
C GLU A 219 -9.89 14.79 11.74
N THR A 220 -8.73 15.34 12.13
CA THR A 220 -8.40 16.75 11.85
C THR A 220 -8.20 17.04 10.36
N GLY A 221 -7.95 16.04 9.54
CA GLY A 221 -7.71 16.18 8.11
C GLY A 221 -6.37 16.84 7.72
N VAL A 222 -5.48 17.07 8.68
CA VAL A 222 -4.15 17.67 8.43
C VAL A 222 -3.30 16.74 7.56
N ASN A 223 -2.52 17.29 6.63
CA ASN A 223 -1.65 16.55 5.71
C ASN A 223 -2.37 15.46 4.89
N ASP A 224 -3.57 15.76 4.40
CA ASP A 224 -4.45 14.86 3.64
C ASP A 224 -4.94 13.64 4.42
N MET A 225 -4.70 13.58 5.73
CA MET A 225 -5.26 12.52 6.56
C MET A 225 -6.79 12.54 6.48
N ARG A 226 -7.37 11.36 6.49
CA ARG A 226 -8.83 11.20 6.56
C ARG A 226 -9.21 9.79 6.98
N THR A 227 -10.30 9.69 7.69
CA THR A 227 -10.96 8.43 8.03
C THR A 227 -11.79 7.91 6.85
N LEU A 228 -12.22 6.64 6.90
CA LEU A 228 -13.16 6.09 5.90
C LEU A 228 -14.47 6.89 5.88
N ARG A 229 -14.98 7.30 7.03
CA ARG A 229 -16.18 8.16 7.14
C ARG A 229 -16.02 9.46 6.36
N GLN A 230 -14.93 10.17 6.56
CA GLN A 230 -14.64 11.39 5.82
C GLN A 230 -14.46 11.12 4.31
N ALA A 231 -13.94 9.95 3.94
CA ALA A 231 -13.86 9.54 2.54
C ALA A 231 -15.24 9.39 1.91
N VAL A 232 -16.22 8.81 2.63
CA VAL A 232 -17.61 8.69 2.16
C VAL A 232 -18.23 10.05 1.86
N TYR A 233 -18.02 11.04 2.73
CA TYR A 233 -18.55 12.39 2.50
C TYR A 233 -17.91 13.14 1.33
N LYS A 234 -16.73 12.71 0.89
CA LYS A 234 -16.06 13.25 -0.32
C LYS A 234 -16.58 12.65 -1.63
N VAL A 235 -17.32 11.54 -1.59
CA VAL A 235 -17.88 10.91 -2.79
C VAL A 235 -18.98 11.79 -3.37
N LYS A 236 -18.82 12.16 -4.65
CA LYS A 236 -19.80 12.98 -5.39
C LYS A 236 -20.75 12.12 -6.18
N GLY A 237 -21.97 12.63 -6.39
CA GLY A 237 -22.95 11.98 -7.27
C GLY A 237 -23.57 10.71 -6.69
N VAL A 238 -23.63 10.61 -5.36
CA VAL A 238 -24.34 9.54 -4.63
C VAL A 238 -25.59 10.12 -3.96
N THR A 239 -26.66 9.33 -3.93
CA THR A 239 -27.87 9.64 -3.20
C THR A 239 -27.67 9.47 -1.69
N GLU A 240 -28.60 10.00 -0.88
CA GLU A 240 -28.54 9.87 0.59
C GLU A 240 -28.56 8.39 1.03
N LYS A 241 -29.41 7.57 0.42
CA LYS A 241 -29.47 6.12 0.67
C LYS A 241 -28.15 5.42 0.34
N GLU A 242 -27.55 5.74 -0.80
CA GLU A 242 -26.26 5.21 -1.19
C GLU A 242 -25.15 5.64 -0.22
N ARG A 243 -25.25 6.87 0.32
CA ARG A 243 -24.31 7.38 1.34
C ARG A 243 -24.43 6.63 2.67
N GLU A 244 -25.64 6.31 3.09
CA GLU A 244 -25.87 5.49 4.29
C GLU A 244 -25.29 4.09 4.12
N GLU A 245 -25.48 3.46 2.94
CA GLU A 245 -24.87 2.17 2.62
C GLU A 245 -23.33 2.24 2.65
N LEU A 246 -22.73 3.32 2.12
CA LEU A 246 -21.28 3.54 2.17
C LEU A 246 -20.77 3.72 3.61
N LEU A 247 -21.50 4.42 4.47
CA LEU A 247 -21.16 4.59 5.89
C LEU A 247 -21.19 3.24 6.61
N HIS A 248 -22.22 2.45 6.39
CA HIS A 248 -22.30 1.10 6.96
C HIS A 248 -21.14 0.21 6.52
N LEU A 249 -20.74 0.29 5.24
CA LEU A 249 -19.54 -0.40 4.73
C LEU A 249 -18.23 0.14 5.31
N ALA A 250 -18.18 1.42 5.67
CA ALA A 250 -17.05 2.03 6.35
C ALA A 250 -16.90 1.53 7.81
N GLY A 251 -17.89 0.80 8.33
CA GLY A 251 -17.89 0.25 9.70
C GLY A 251 -18.46 1.24 10.71
N GLU A 252 -19.45 2.02 10.28
CA GLU A 252 -20.17 2.98 11.12
C GLU A 252 -21.68 2.68 11.19
#